data_a6d20c4cb311e6577e78ca20729df311
#
_entry.id   a6d20c4cb311e6577e78ca20729df311
#
_cell.length_a   1.000
_cell.length_b   1.000
_cell.length_c   1.000
_cell.angle_alpha   90.00
_cell.angle_beta   90.00
_cell.angle_gamma   90.00
#
_symmetry.space_group_name_H-M   'P 1'
#
loop_
_entity.id
_entity.type
_entity.pdbx_description
1 polymer ?
#
loop_
_entity_poly.entity_id
_entity_poly.type
_entity_poly.pdbx_seq_one_letter_code
_entity_poly.pdbx_strand_id
1 'polypeptide(L)'
;LTEEIAPDRIGLALTSDDVRRLNAEGKKIAMIGIENGYPVGMDISRVQEFAERGGRYMSLAHNGHSQLSDSNTGERDDVWLHGGLSDLGREVIAEMNKWGIMIDLSHPSKEANLEMMELSRAPVIGSHSAARSLGDVSRSMDDELLMALKENGGVIQTVAFSSYLLPEKNAAHRDALGALETSVAAEMGFEVVGRREQFGMSEEERAAYQEAFAPVAAAVESRMEAEVNAVAPPVDVADLVDNIDYMVNLIGLEHVGISSDFDGGGGVSGWNDAAETFNVTLELVRRGYSEDEIGMLWSGNLLRVLDEVQALAAEIQAGG
;
A
#
# COMPACT_ATOMS: atom_id res chain seq x y z
N LEU A 1 3.60 15.34 17.27
CA LEU A 1 2.55 14.85 18.18
C LEU A 1 2.95 13.50 18.82
N THR A 2 3.37 12.50 18.06
CA THR A 2 3.77 11.17 18.59
C THR A 2 4.98 11.23 19.50
N GLU A 3 6.01 12.01 19.15
CA GLU A 3 7.20 12.24 19.99
C GLU A 3 6.90 13.02 21.26
N GLU A 4 5.86 13.85 21.25
CA GLU A 4 5.43 14.60 22.44
C GLU A 4 4.54 13.77 23.37
N ILE A 5 3.72 12.87 22.81
CA ILE A 5 2.75 12.07 23.57
C ILE A 5 3.38 10.77 24.11
N ALA A 6 4.24 10.11 23.32
CA ALA A 6 4.82 8.82 23.65
C ALA A 6 6.30 8.68 23.23
N PRO A 7 7.19 9.61 23.67
CA PRO A 7 8.58 9.68 23.20
C PRO A 7 9.40 8.42 23.53
N ASP A 8 8.99 7.68 24.57
CA ASP A 8 9.66 6.43 24.98
C ASP A 8 9.22 5.21 24.14
N ARG A 9 8.17 5.32 23.32
CA ARG A 9 7.53 4.22 22.62
C ARG A 9 7.62 4.32 21.10
N ILE A 10 7.67 5.53 20.56
CA ILE A 10 7.66 5.79 19.12
C ILE A 10 8.57 6.98 18.81
N GLY A 11 9.25 6.92 17.66
CA GLY A 11 10.06 8.02 17.13
C GLY A 11 9.80 8.24 15.65
N LEU A 12 9.98 9.48 15.20
CA LEU A 12 9.94 9.85 13.78
C LEU A 12 11.31 9.57 13.15
N ALA A 13 11.30 8.81 12.06
CA ALA A 13 12.48 8.55 11.24
C ALA A 13 12.47 9.48 10.02
N LEU A 14 13.54 10.23 9.84
CA LEU A 14 13.79 11.09 8.70
C LEU A 14 14.88 10.53 7.78
N THR A 15 15.66 9.58 8.28
CA THR A 15 16.77 8.91 7.59
C THR A 15 16.75 7.42 7.90
N SER A 16 17.47 6.64 7.12
CA SER A 16 17.68 5.21 7.41
C SER A 16 18.42 4.98 8.73
N ASP A 17 19.32 5.88 9.12
CA ASP A 17 20.01 5.82 10.40
C ASP A 17 19.08 6.08 11.58
N ASP A 18 18.05 6.94 11.44
CA ASP A 18 17.01 7.08 12.45
C ASP A 18 16.24 5.76 12.63
N VAL A 19 15.93 5.07 11.53
CA VAL A 19 15.25 3.76 11.58
C VAL A 19 16.08 2.76 12.38
N ARG A 20 17.37 2.64 12.07
CA ARG A 20 18.30 1.72 12.77
C ARG A 20 18.45 2.08 14.25
N ARG A 21 18.60 3.36 14.56
CA ARG A 21 18.72 3.88 15.93
C ARG A 21 17.46 3.61 16.75
N LEU A 22 16.29 3.99 16.22
CA LEU A 22 15.01 3.79 16.90
C LEU A 22 14.70 2.31 17.14
N ASN A 23 15.02 1.46 16.16
CA ASN A 23 14.89 0.01 16.30
C ASN A 23 15.80 -0.53 17.42
N ALA A 24 17.06 -0.09 17.49
CA ALA A 24 17.98 -0.48 18.55
C ALA A 24 17.53 0.00 19.95
N GLU A 25 16.80 1.11 20.01
CA GLU A 25 16.15 1.63 21.24
C GLU A 25 14.86 0.87 21.59
N GLY A 26 14.40 -0.07 20.77
CA GLY A 26 13.17 -0.84 20.96
C GLY A 26 11.88 -0.01 20.74
N LYS A 27 11.98 1.12 20.04
CA LYS A 27 10.86 2.00 19.73
C LYS A 27 10.14 1.57 18.46
N LYS A 28 8.87 1.91 18.36
CA LYS A 28 8.15 1.92 17.09
C LYS A 28 8.65 3.08 16.23
N ILE A 29 8.61 2.90 14.91
CA ILE A 29 9.18 3.85 13.97
C ILE A 29 8.06 4.38 13.10
N ALA A 30 7.94 5.71 13.03
CA ALA A 30 7.05 6.38 12.10
C ALA A 30 7.88 7.04 11.00
N MET A 31 7.51 6.81 9.74
CA MET A 31 7.98 7.56 8.58
C MET A 31 6.76 8.13 7.87
N ILE A 32 6.79 9.41 7.50
CA ILE A 32 5.62 10.09 6.94
C ILE A 32 5.60 9.91 5.43
N GLY A 33 4.54 9.29 4.92
CA GLY A 33 4.15 9.30 3.53
C GLY A 33 3.06 10.32 3.25
N ILE A 34 3.05 10.85 2.04
CA ILE A 34 2.02 11.76 1.53
C ILE A 34 1.32 11.04 0.39
N GLU A 35 0.24 10.36 0.73
CA GLU A 35 -0.58 9.70 -0.27
C GLU A 35 -1.51 10.73 -0.92
N ASN A 36 -1.33 10.94 -2.22
CA ASN A 36 -1.95 11.97 -3.04
C ASN A 36 -1.31 13.37 -2.91
N GLY A 37 -0.48 13.73 -3.87
CA GLY A 37 0.16 15.05 -3.98
C GLY A 37 -0.81 16.23 -4.24
N TYR A 38 -2.12 15.99 -4.23
CA TYR A 38 -3.15 17.04 -4.42
C TYR A 38 -2.91 18.30 -3.55
N PRO A 39 -2.46 18.20 -2.26
CA PRO A 39 -2.19 19.37 -1.42
C PRO A 39 -1.03 20.25 -1.88
N VAL A 40 -0.21 19.84 -2.84
CA VAL A 40 0.77 20.73 -3.52
C VAL A 40 0.04 21.91 -4.17
N GLY A 41 -1.21 21.69 -4.63
CA GLY A 41 -1.96 22.72 -5.34
C GLY A 41 -1.24 23.12 -6.61
N MET A 42 -1.12 24.44 -6.84
CA MET A 42 -0.36 25.04 -7.95
C MET A 42 0.96 25.69 -7.47
N ASP A 43 1.34 25.44 -6.21
CA ASP A 43 2.51 26.04 -5.57
C ASP A 43 3.55 24.95 -5.30
N ILE A 44 4.51 24.85 -6.22
CA ILE A 44 5.58 23.84 -6.18
C ILE A 44 6.48 23.95 -4.93
N SER A 45 6.55 25.15 -4.29
CA SER A 45 7.35 25.34 -3.07
C SER A 45 6.85 24.51 -1.88
N ARG A 46 5.62 24.00 -1.94
CA ARG A 46 5.08 23.11 -0.91
C ARG A 46 5.78 21.76 -0.84
N VAL A 47 6.45 21.32 -1.91
CA VAL A 47 7.26 20.11 -1.87
C VAL A 47 8.39 20.27 -0.84
N GLN A 48 9.06 21.44 -0.83
CA GLN A 48 10.04 21.78 0.20
C GLN A 48 9.42 21.78 1.60
N GLU A 49 8.27 22.44 1.77
CA GLU A 49 7.56 22.47 3.07
C GLU A 49 7.24 21.08 3.58
N PHE A 50 6.80 20.17 2.70
CA PHE A 50 6.51 18.79 3.09
C PHE A 50 7.77 18.02 3.50
N ALA A 51 8.89 18.19 2.80
CA ALA A 51 10.17 17.59 3.18
C ALA A 51 10.64 18.10 4.55
N GLU A 52 10.56 19.41 4.79
CA GLU A 52 10.92 20.05 6.06
C GLU A 52 10.03 19.61 7.22
N ARG A 53 8.76 19.31 6.97
CA ARG A 53 7.81 18.73 7.95
C ARG A 53 8.00 17.23 8.17
N GLY A 54 8.91 16.60 7.45
CA GLY A 54 9.29 15.19 7.62
C GLY A 54 8.67 14.23 6.64
N GLY A 55 7.99 14.69 5.57
CA GLY A 55 7.55 13.83 4.47
C GLY A 55 8.73 13.15 3.79
N ARG A 56 8.63 11.85 3.54
CA ARG A 56 9.72 11.05 2.95
C ARG A 56 9.35 10.35 1.66
N TYR A 57 8.08 10.20 1.37
CA TYR A 57 7.60 9.79 0.05
C TYR A 57 6.28 10.48 -0.29
N MET A 58 5.95 10.58 -1.58
CA MET A 58 4.70 11.16 -2.04
C MET A 58 4.26 10.51 -3.36
N SER A 59 2.97 10.09 -3.43
CA SER A 59 2.31 9.73 -4.67
C SER A 59 1.61 10.95 -5.29
N LEU A 60 1.51 11.03 -6.63
CA LEU A 60 0.98 12.21 -7.31
C LEU A 60 -0.53 12.18 -7.55
N ALA A 61 -1.16 11.02 -7.39
CA ALA A 61 -2.61 10.80 -7.47
C ALA A 61 -3.05 9.77 -6.44
N HIS A 62 -4.37 9.62 -6.24
CA HIS A 62 -4.98 8.55 -5.45
C HIS A 62 -6.13 7.88 -6.25
N ASN A 63 -7.32 7.70 -5.68
CA ASN A 63 -8.48 7.12 -6.34
C ASN A 63 -9.22 8.14 -7.24
N GLY A 64 -8.47 8.95 -7.96
CA GLY A 64 -8.91 9.97 -8.91
C GLY A 64 -7.74 10.79 -9.40
N HIS A 65 -7.89 11.38 -10.59
CA HIS A 65 -6.87 12.26 -11.17
C HIS A 65 -6.62 13.47 -10.28
N SER A 66 -5.40 13.96 -10.30
CA SER A 66 -5.01 15.20 -9.63
C SER A 66 -4.57 16.24 -10.67
N GLN A 67 -4.23 17.45 -10.21
CA GLN A 67 -3.58 18.45 -11.06
C GLN A 67 -2.14 18.07 -11.46
N LEU A 68 -1.58 17.01 -10.88
CA LEU A 68 -0.21 16.55 -11.12
C LEU A 68 -0.15 15.32 -12.05
N SER A 69 -1.11 14.41 -11.92
CA SER A 69 -1.05 13.09 -12.55
C SER A 69 -2.41 12.48 -12.80
N ASP A 70 -2.51 11.69 -13.83
CA ASP A 70 -3.60 10.74 -13.98
C ASP A 70 -3.48 9.60 -12.97
N SER A 71 -4.63 9.10 -12.52
CA SER A 71 -4.77 7.94 -11.63
C SER A 71 -5.02 6.66 -12.42
N ASN A 72 -4.66 5.52 -11.84
CA ASN A 72 -5.03 4.20 -12.36
C ASN A 72 -6.55 4.02 -12.60
N THR A 73 -7.39 4.81 -11.90
CA THR A 73 -8.85 4.76 -12.06
C THR A 73 -9.33 5.17 -13.45
N GLY A 74 -8.51 5.90 -14.22
CA GLY A 74 -8.78 6.24 -15.60
C GLY A 74 -8.95 5.01 -16.50
N GLU A 75 -8.28 3.90 -16.19
CA GLU A 75 -8.43 2.64 -16.95
C GLU A 75 -9.87 2.09 -16.89
N ARG A 76 -10.53 2.19 -15.72
CA ARG A 76 -11.92 1.76 -15.55
C ARG A 76 -12.90 2.71 -16.22
N ASP A 77 -12.64 4.02 -16.11
CA ASP A 77 -13.60 5.06 -16.48
C ASP A 77 -13.39 5.55 -17.93
N ASP A 78 -12.29 5.13 -18.59
CA ASP A 78 -11.80 5.59 -19.89
C ASP A 78 -11.72 7.13 -19.97
N VAL A 79 -11.25 7.74 -18.86
CA VAL A 79 -11.10 9.19 -18.72
C VAL A 79 -9.67 9.50 -18.32
N TRP A 80 -9.02 10.34 -19.10
CA TRP A 80 -7.65 10.79 -18.86
C TRP A 80 -7.59 12.31 -18.94
N LEU A 81 -6.91 12.96 -17.98
CA LEU A 81 -6.77 14.42 -17.94
C LEU A 81 -5.47 14.89 -18.59
N HIS A 82 -4.41 14.10 -18.47
CA HIS A 82 -3.06 14.50 -18.86
C HIS A 82 -2.41 13.51 -19.83
N GLY A 83 -2.90 12.29 -19.91
CA GLY A 83 -2.26 11.19 -20.63
C GLY A 83 -0.99 10.69 -19.93
N GLY A 84 -0.91 10.86 -18.60
CA GLY A 84 0.22 10.55 -17.75
C GLY A 84 0.43 11.64 -16.71
N LEU A 85 1.59 12.31 -16.70
CA LEU A 85 1.86 13.47 -15.86
C LEU A 85 1.39 14.77 -16.52
N SER A 86 0.92 15.73 -15.73
CA SER A 86 0.80 17.12 -16.17
C SER A 86 2.17 17.81 -16.26
N ASP A 87 2.24 19.00 -16.88
CA ASP A 87 3.46 19.80 -16.86
C ASP A 87 3.90 20.13 -15.43
N LEU A 88 2.95 20.48 -14.56
CA LEU A 88 3.22 20.70 -13.14
C LEU A 88 3.71 19.43 -12.42
N GLY A 89 3.16 18.28 -12.78
CA GLY A 89 3.62 16.99 -12.25
C GLY A 89 5.09 16.71 -12.57
N ARG A 90 5.52 17.00 -13.79
CA ARG A 90 6.94 16.88 -14.20
C ARG A 90 7.86 17.81 -13.39
N GLU A 91 7.42 19.05 -13.13
CA GLU A 91 8.18 19.96 -12.27
C GLU A 91 8.23 19.47 -10.82
N VAL A 92 7.15 18.88 -10.29
CA VAL A 92 7.09 18.29 -8.94
C VAL A 92 8.07 17.13 -8.80
N ILE A 93 8.26 16.28 -9.81
CA ILE A 93 9.29 15.23 -9.81
C ILE A 93 10.69 15.79 -9.56
N ALA A 94 11.04 16.89 -10.24
CA ALA A 94 12.34 17.53 -10.06
C ALA A 94 12.51 18.11 -8.64
N GLU A 95 11.47 18.73 -8.09
CA GLU A 95 11.50 19.23 -6.70
C GLU A 95 11.55 18.08 -5.68
N MET A 96 10.87 16.96 -5.92
CA MET A 96 10.97 15.78 -5.04
C MET A 96 12.39 15.22 -5.00
N ASN A 97 13.07 15.11 -6.15
CA ASN A 97 14.49 14.74 -6.21
C ASN A 97 15.38 15.74 -5.45
N LYS A 98 15.11 17.03 -5.55
CA LYS A 98 15.87 18.09 -4.89
C LYS A 98 15.70 18.09 -3.37
N TRP A 99 14.52 17.74 -2.87
CA TRP A 99 14.20 17.79 -1.43
C TRP A 99 14.26 16.43 -0.75
N GLY A 100 14.65 15.37 -1.45
CA GLY A 100 14.86 14.05 -0.87
C GLY A 100 13.55 13.35 -0.48
N ILE A 101 12.48 13.57 -1.26
CA ILE A 101 11.22 12.85 -1.16
C ILE A 101 11.20 11.74 -2.20
N MET A 102 11.04 10.47 -1.77
CA MET A 102 10.89 9.34 -2.68
C MET A 102 9.61 9.50 -3.51
N ILE A 103 9.69 9.27 -4.81
CA ILE A 103 8.56 9.28 -5.73
C ILE A 103 7.83 7.95 -5.59
N ASP A 104 6.52 8.00 -5.35
CA ASP A 104 5.70 6.81 -5.16
C ASP A 104 4.82 6.56 -6.39
N LEU A 105 4.95 5.37 -6.96
CA LEU A 105 4.22 4.89 -8.13
C LEU A 105 2.83 4.32 -7.80
N SER A 106 2.52 4.19 -6.51
CA SER A 106 1.22 3.67 -6.08
C SER A 106 0.12 4.68 -6.36
N HIS A 107 -0.93 4.26 -7.06
CA HIS A 107 -2.10 4.99 -7.53
C HIS A 107 -2.00 5.76 -8.87
N PRO A 108 -0.92 6.43 -9.28
CA PRO A 108 -0.83 6.99 -10.62
C PRO A 108 -1.07 5.97 -11.73
N SER A 109 -1.41 6.46 -12.92
CA SER A 109 -1.62 5.62 -14.11
C SER A 109 -0.32 4.98 -14.58
N LYS A 110 -0.42 3.95 -15.44
CA LYS A 110 0.75 3.29 -16.03
C LYS A 110 1.65 4.29 -16.77
N GLU A 111 1.06 5.16 -17.57
CA GLU A 111 1.78 6.18 -18.35
C GLU A 111 2.50 7.15 -17.41
N ALA A 112 1.83 7.61 -16.34
CA ALA A 112 2.45 8.47 -15.34
C ALA A 112 3.61 7.76 -14.64
N ASN A 113 3.46 6.49 -14.30
CA ASN A 113 4.51 5.69 -13.65
C ASN A 113 5.75 5.54 -14.54
N LEU A 114 5.58 5.29 -15.83
CA LEU A 114 6.70 5.23 -16.78
C LEU A 114 7.41 6.59 -16.90
N GLU A 115 6.65 7.70 -17.02
CA GLU A 115 7.22 9.04 -17.04
C GLU A 115 7.96 9.38 -15.73
N MET A 116 7.42 9.01 -14.57
CA MET A 116 8.07 9.24 -13.28
C MET A 116 9.42 8.53 -13.18
N MET A 117 9.50 7.27 -13.63
CA MET A 117 10.74 6.51 -13.65
C MET A 117 11.77 7.06 -14.64
N GLU A 118 11.32 7.59 -15.79
CA GLU A 118 12.19 8.24 -16.78
C GLU A 118 12.73 9.59 -16.28
N LEU A 119 11.92 10.39 -15.61
CA LEU A 119 12.26 11.73 -15.16
C LEU A 119 13.04 11.74 -13.84
N SER A 120 12.85 10.73 -13.01
CA SER A 120 13.52 10.65 -11.71
C SER A 120 15.02 10.39 -11.89
N ARG A 121 15.83 11.17 -11.19
CA ARG A 121 17.28 11.01 -11.10
C ARG A 121 17.71 10.04 -10.00
N ALA A 122 16.78 9.61 -9.16
CA ALA A 122 16.96 8.64 -8.10
C ALA A 122 15.99 7.46 -8.27
N PRO A 123 16.26 6.32 -7.63
CA PRO A 123 15.29 5.23 -7.57
C PRO A 123 13.94 5.67 -6.99
N VAL A 124 12.85 5.05 -7.46
CA VAL A 124 11.49 5.32 -7.02
C VAL A 124 10.93 4.17 -6.19
N ILE A 125 9.76 4.37 -5.58
CA ILE A 125 9.08 3.28 -4.85
C ILE A 125 7.68 3.03 -5.41
N GLY A 126 7.16 1.80 -5.25
CA GLY A 126 5.74 1.51 -5.23
C GLY A 126 5.38 1.19 -3.79
N SER A 127 4.83 2.13 -3.04
CA SER A 127 4.64 1.98 -1.59
C SER A 127 3.68 0.85 -1.21
N HIS A 128 2.70 0.53 -2.07
CA HIS A 128 1.73 -0.53 -1.87
C HIS A 128 1.06 -0.93 -3.20
N SER A 129 1.63 -1.92 -3.86
CA SER A 129 1.14 -2.47 -5.14
C SER A 129 1.34 -3.98 -5.19
N ALA A 130 0.85 -4.62 -6.26
CA ALA A 130 0.98 -6.06 -6.48
C ALA A 130 1.34 -6.33 -7.94
N ALA A 131 1.65 -7.59 -8.29
CA ALA A 131 1.90 -7.99 -9.67
C ALA A 131 0.58 -8.21 -10.43
N ARG A 132 0.37 -7.47 -11.51
CA ARG A 132 -0.84 -7.55 -12.34
C ARG A 132 -1.02 -8.91 -13.01
N SER A 133 0.07 -9.62 -13.29
CA SER A 133 0.04 -10.96 -13.86
C SER A 133 -0.61 -12.02 -12.97
N LEU A 134 -0.73 -11.76 -11.66
CA LEU A 134 -1.42 -12.63 -10.71
C LEU A 134 -2.82 -12.10 -10.34
N GLY A 135 -3.03 -10.79 -10.41
CA GLY A 135 -4.31 -10.15 -10.15
C GLY A 135 -4.54 -8.99 -11.12
N ASP A 136 -5.30 -9.23 -12.21
CA ASP A 136 -5.53 -8.23 -13.27
C ASP A 136 -6.45 -7.11 -12.79
N VAL A 137 -5.85 -6.14 -12.11
CA VAL A 137 -6.49 -4.89 -11.70
C VAL A 137 -5.59 -3.71 -12.04
N SER A 138 -6.17 -2.58 -12.41
CA SER A 138 -5.44 -1.36 -12.79
C SER A 138 -4.51 -0.82 -11.70
N ARG A 139 -4.75 -1.23 -10.46
CA ARG A 139 -3.97 -0.82 -9.28
C ARG A 139 -2.64 -1.58 -9.15
N SER A 140 -2.52 -2.73 -9.82
CA SER A 140 -1.32 -3.57 -9.84
C SER A 140 -0.39 -3.20 -10.99
N MET A 141 0.90 -3.47 -10.83
CA MET A 141 1.93 -3.22 -11.85
C MET A 141 2.08 -4.43 -12.77
N ASP A 142 2.02 -4.18 -14.08
CA ASP A 142 2.32 -5.21 -15.07
C ASP A 142 3.84 -5.44 -15.21
N ASP A 143 4.23 -6.48 -15.96
CA ASP A 143 5.63 -6.87 -16.10
C ASP A 143 6.48 -5.77 -16.74
N GLU A 144 5.90 -4.92 -17.61
CA GLU A 144 6.59 -3.78 -18.22
C GLU A 144 6.96 -2.74 -17.16
N LEU A 145 6.01 -2.38 -16.28
CA LEU A 145 6.27 -1.48 -15.16
C LEU A 145 7.28 -2.06 -14.16
N LEU A 146 7.15 -3.35 -13.85
CA LEU A 146 8.09 -4.04 -12.96
C LEU A 146 9.51 -4.05 -13.53
N MET A 147 9.66 -4.31 -14.82
CA MET A 147 10.98 -4.26 -15.47
C MET A 147 11.54 -2.84 -15.54
N ALA A 148 10.72 -1.83 -15.81
CA ALA A 148 11.13 -0.42 -15.76
C ALA A 148 11.56 -0.02 -14.34
N LEU A 149 10.85 -0.48 -13.30
CA LEU A 149 11.23 -0.27 -11.90
C LEU A 149 12.60 -0.87 -11.56
N LYS A 150 12.86 -2.09 -12.04
CA LYS A 150 14.18 -2.73 -11.93
C LYS A 150 15.28 -1.88 -12.56
N GLU A 151 15.07 -1.41 -13.80
CA GLU A 151 16.04 -0.58 -14.53
C GLU A 151 16.29 0.77 -13.83
N ASN A 152 15.25 1.34 -13.23
CA ASN A 152 15.36 2.55 -12.41
C ASN A 152 16.10 2.32 -11.08
N GLY A 153 16.23 1.07 -10.61
CA GLY A 153 16.80 0.73 -9.31
C GLY A 153 15.82 0.83 -8.14
N GLY A 154 14.54 1.02 -8.41
CA GLY A 154 13.48 1.19 -7.42
C GLY A 154 13.10 -0.06 -6.66
N VAL A 155 12.07 0.07 -5.81
CA VAL A 155 11.50 -1.02 -5.01
C VAL A 155 9.96 -0.96 -5.01
N ILE A 156 9.31 -2.12 -5.14
CA ILE A 156 7.87 -2.28 -4.95
C ILE A 156 7.60 -2.98 -3.63
N GLN A 157 6.74 -2.38 -2.78
CA GLN A 157 6.24 -3.01 -1.56
C GLN A 157 4.98 -3.80 -1.91
N THR A 158 5.07 -5.14 -1.83
CA THR A 158 3.95 -6.04 -2.10
C THR A 158 2.85 -5.82 -1.08
N VAL A 159 1.68 -5.40 -1.54
CA VAL A 159 0.59 -5.03 -0.63
C VAL A 159 -0.27 -6.23 -0.25
N ALA A 160 -0.55 -6.38 1.04
CA ALA A 160 -1.49 -7.38 1.55
C ALA A 160 -2.95 -6.93 1.35
N PHE A 161 -3.36 -6.75 0.09
CA PHE A 161 -4.71 -6.33 -0.25
C PHE A 161 -5.39 -7.41 -1.09
N SER A 162 -6.33 -8.13 -0.49
CA SER A 162 -6.93 -9.35 -1.06
C SER A 162 -7.44 -9.18 -2.49
N SER A 163 -8.07 -8.04 -2.82
CA SER A 163 -8.60 -7.79 -4.17
C SER A 163 -7.54 -7.37 -5.20
N TYR A 164 -6.31 -7.06 -4.77
CA TYR A 164 -5.20 -6.77 -5.69
C TYR A 164 -4.34 -8.02 -5.92
N LEU A 165 -4.19 -8.85 -4.88
CA LEU A 165 -3.42 -10.09 -4.97
C LEU A 165 -4.12 -11.14 -5.85
N LEU A 166 -5.37 -11.48 -5.50
CA LEU A 166 -6.17 -12.50 -6.20
C LEU A 166 -7.65 -12.07 -6.26
N PRO A 167 -8.04 -11.20 -7.20
CA PRO A 167 -9.38 -10.62 -7.26
C PRO A 167 -10.50 -11.66 -7.39
N GLU A 168 -10.29 -12.74 -8.16
CA GLU A 168 -11.29 -13.79 -8.36
C GLU A 168 -11.48 -14.63 -7.08
N LYS A 169 -10.38 -15.03 -6.40
CA LYS A 169 -10.43 -15.74 -5.12
C LYS A 169 -11.15 -14.91 -4.04
N ASN A 170 -10.79 -13.62 -3.98
CA ASN A 170 -11.44 -12.67 -3.06
C ASN A 170 -12.93 -12.49 -3.37
N ALA A 171 -13.31 -12.39 -4.65
CA ALA A 171 -14.71 -12.28 -5.04
C ALA A 171 -15.51 -13.53 -4.64
N ALA A 172 -15.00 -14.72 -4.95
CA ALA A 172 -15.64 -15.99 -4.59
C ALA A 172 -15.85 -16.13 -3.07
N HIS A 173 -14.82 -15.75 -2.28
CA HIS A 173 -14.92 -15.77 -0.81
C HIS A 173 -16.00 -14.80 -0.30
N ARG A 174 -16.01 -13.57 -0.82
CA ARG A 174 -16.98 -12.54 -0.44
C ARG A 174 -18.41 -12.94 -0.81
N ASP A 175 -18.60 -13.55 -1.97
CA ASP A 175 -19.91 -14.01 -2.42
C ASP A 175 -20.42 -15.15 -1.53
N ALA A 176 -19.58 -16.12 -1.18
CA ALA A 176 -19.92 -17.21 -0.28
C ALA A 176 -20.23 -16.69 1.14
N LEU A 177 -19.44 -15.75 1.66
CA LEU A 177 -19.68 -15.11 2.96
C LEU A 177 -20.99 -14.32 2.97
N GLY A 178 -21.28 -13.56 1.93
CA GLY A 178 -22.54 -12.80 1.80
C GLY A 178 -23.76 -13.72 1.70
N ALA A 179 -23.63 -14.86 1.03
CA ALA A 179 -24.69 -15.87 0.98
C ALA A 179 -24.95 -16.49 2.36
N LEU A 180 -23.91 -16.83 3.12
CA LEU A 180 -24.04 -17.34 4.49
C LEU A 180 -24.69 -16.28 5.40
N GLU A 181 -24.21 -15.04 5.36
CA GLU A 181 -24.76 -13.91 6.14
C GLU A 181 -26.26 -13.72 5.86
N THR A 182 -26.65 -13.72 4.59
CA THR A 182 -28.05 -13.61 4.18
C THR A 182 -28.89 -14.77 4.71
N SER A 183 -28.38 -15.99 4.64
CA SER A 183 -29.07 -17.20 5.14
C SER A 183 -29.27 -17.15 6.64
N VAL A 184 -28.22 -16.85 7.40
CA VAL A 184 -28.25 -16.76 8.86
C VAL A 184 -29.17 -15.63 9.32
N ALA A 185 -29.12 -14.48 8.70
CA ALA A 185 -30.02 -13.36 9.01
C ALA A 185 -31.48 -13.74 8.80
N ALA A 186 -31.81 -14.43 7.69
CA ALA A 186 -33.15 -14.92 7.43
C ALA A 186 -33.61 -15.94 8.46
N GLU A 187 -32.76 -16.92 8.86
CA GLU A 187 -33.02 -17.91 9.92
C GLU A 187 -33.34 -17.23 11.26
N MET A 188 -32.68 -16.09 11.54
CA MET A 188 -32.86 -15.33 12.78
C MET A 188 -33.92 -14.23 12.69
N GLY A 189 -34.58 -14.06 11.53
CA GLY A 189 -35.57 -13.00 11.31
C GLY A 189 -35.02 -11.61 11.35
N PHE A 190 -33.74 -11.44 11.01
CA PHE A 190 -33.03 -10.15 10.96
C PHE A 190 -33.00 -9.59 9.54
N GLU A 191 -33.29 -8.31 9.37
CA GLU A 191 -33.22 -7.62 8.09
C GLU A 191 -31.85 -6.95 7.92
N VAL A 192 -31.06 -7.46 6.96
CA VAL A 192 -29.73 -6.92 6.67
C VAL A 192 -29.85 -5.63 5.88
N VAL A 193 -29.29 -4.55 6.41
CA VAL A 193 -29.27 -3.24 5.75
C VAL A 193 -28.06 -3.14 4.83
N GLY A 194 -28.28 -2.73 3.58
CA GLY A 194 -27.23 -2.59 2.58
C GLY A 194 -26.19 -1.52 2.94
N ARG A 195 -24.94 -1.70 2.49
CA ARG A 195 -23.83 -0.75 2.78
C ARG A 195 -24.19 0.71 2.50
N ARG A 196 -24.84 0.98 1.37
CA ARG A 196 -25.20 2.35 0.98
C ARG A 196 -26.15 3.00 2.00
N GLU A 197 -27.05 2.23 2.55
CA GLU A 197 -28.01 2.68 3.55
C GLU A 197 -27.33 2.88 4.90
N GLN A 198 -26.41 1.97 5.30
CA GLN A 198 -25.59 2.12 6.50
C GLN A 198 -24.72 3.39 6.48
N PHE A 199 -24.23 3.83 5.29
CA PHE A 199 -23.51 5.10 5.16
C PHE A 199 -24.39 6.34 5.44
N GLY A 200 -25.70 6.22 5.23
CA GLY A 200 -26.66 7.30 5.52
C GLY A 200 -27.10 7.36 6.99
N MET A 201 -26.77 6.35 7.80
CA MET A 201 -27.14 6.29 9.22
C MET A 201 -26.36 7.31 10.05
N SER A 202 -27.01 7.88 11.04
CA SER A 202 -26.34 8.58 12.13
C SER A 202 -25.46 7.63 12.95
N GLU A 203 -24.58 8.17 13.77
CA GLU A 203 -23.69 7.38 14.63
C GLU A 203 -24.51 6.50 15.62
N GLU A 204 -25.60 7.06 16.16
CA GLU A 204 -26.49 6.34 17.09
C GLU A 204 -27.25 5.20 16.39
N GLU A 205 -27.81 5.45 15.19
CA GLU A 205 -28.49 4.43 14.39
C GLU A 205 -27.55 3.30 13.98
N ARG A 206 -26.32 3.65 13.60
CA ARG A 206 -25.29 2.66 13.24
C ARG A 206 -24.89 1.80 14.44
N ALA A 207 -24.70 2.40 15.61
CA ALA A 207 -24.38 1.68 16.84
C ALA A 207 -25.52 0.71 17.22
N ALA A 208 -26.78 1.17 17.15
CA ALA A 208 -27.94 0.33 17.42
C ALA A 208 -28.06 -0.84 16.40
N TYR A 209 -27.81 -0.57 15.11
CA TYR A 209 -27.78 -1.62 14.09
C TYR A 209 -26.69 -2.65 14.37
N GLN A 210 -25.47 -2.22 14.70
CA GLN A 210 -24.35 -3.10 15.00
C GLN A 210 -24.64 -3.99 16.24
N GLU A 211 -25.25 -3.42 17.28
CA GLU A 211 -25.66 -4.19 18.48
C GLU A 211 -26.72 -5.24 18.10
N ALA A 212 -27.72 -4.87 17.32
CA ALA A 212 -28.77 -5.79 16.87
C ALA A 212 -28.25 -6.88 15.90
N PHE A 213 -27.23 -6.57 15.10
CA PHE A 213 -26.58 -7.50 14.16
C PHE A 213 -25.59 -8.47 14.83
N ALA A 214 -25.05 -8.13 16.00
CA ALA A 214 -24.01 -8.91 16.66
C ALA A 214 -24.35 -10.42 16.83
N PRO A 215 -25.60 -10.85 17.17
CA PRO A 215 -25.94 -12.27 17.21
C PRO A 215 -25.87 -12.96 15.84
N VAL A 216 -26.22 -12.26 14.75
CA VAL A 216 -26.10 -12.77 13.38
C VAL A 216 -24.62 -12.95 13.02
N ALA A 217 -23.80 -11.95 13.30
CA ALA A 217 -22.36 -12.02 13.07
C ALA A 217 -21.70 -13.19 13.80
N ALA A 218 -22.05 -13.42 15.07
CA ALA A 218 -21.54 -14.55 15.85
C ALA A 218 -21.97 -15.91 15.26
N ALA A 219 -23.19 -16.02 14.77
CA ALA A 219 -23.68 -17.25 14.12
C ALA A 219 -22.97 -17.48 12.77
N VAL A 220 -22.73 -16.43 11.97
CA VAL A 220 -21.94 -16.48 10.73
C VAL A 220 -20.53 -16.94 11.02
N GLU A 221 -19.86 -16.34 12.01
CA GLU A 221 -18.48 -16.69 12.39
C GLU A 221 -18.37 -18.18 12.79
N SER A 222 -19.33 -18.71 13.56
CA SER A 222 -19.35 -20.12 13.97
C SER A 222 -19.48 -21.11 12.80
N ARG A 223 -20.04 -20.68 11.67
CA ARG A 223 -20.29 -21.51 10.47
C ARG A 223 -19.28 -21.25 9.36
N MET A 224 -18.52 -20.15 9.45
CA MET A 224 -17.64 -19.64 8.38
C MET A 224 -16.63 -20.69 7.91
N GLU A 225 -15.96 -21.39 8.83
CA GLU A 225 -14.95 -22.40 8.46
C GLU A 225 -15.54 -23.54 7.62
N ALA A 226 -16.71 -24.07 8.02
CA ALA A 226 -17.31 -25.21 7.35
C ALA A 226 -18.07 -24.85 6.07
N GLU A 227 -18.68 -23.67 6.00
CA GLU A 227 -19.62 -23.31 4.93
C GLU A 227 -19.05 -22.29 3.94
N VAL A 228 -18.01 -21.53 4.32
CA VAL A 228 -17.34 -20.56 3.46
C VAL A 228 -15.92 -21.00 3.15
N ASN A 229 -15.03 -21.08 4.17
CA ASN A 229 -13.60 -21.32 3.93
C ASN A 229 -13.32 -22.68 3.28
N ALA A 230 -14.12 -23.71 3.58
CA ALA A 230 -13.99 -25.03 2.98
C ALA A 230 -14.29 -25.05 1.45
N VAL A 231 -15.08 -24.12 0.94
CA VAL A 231 -15.50 -24.07 -0.48
C VAL A 231 -14.94 -22.87 -1.25
N ALA A 232 -14.70 -21.77 -0.57
CA ALA A 232 -14.17 -20.52 -1.09
C ALA A 232 -13.22 -19.91 -0.05
N PRO A 233 -11.97 -20.42 0.07
CA PRO A 233 -11.02 -19.93 1.06
C PRO A 233 -10.68 -18.45 0.83
N PRO A 234 -10.41 -17.67 1.90
CA PRO A 234 -9.97 -16.28 1.77
C PRO A 234 -8.59 -16.21 1.12
N VAL A 235 -8.24 -15.04 0.61
CA VAL A 235 -6.85 -14.71 0.29
C VAL A 235 -6.05 -14.64 1.58
N ASP A 236 -4.88 -15.27 1.61
CA ASP A 236 -4.10 -15.47 2.82
C ASP A 236 -2.62 -15.07 2.67
N VAL A 237 -1.83 -15.28 3.74
CA VAL A 237 -0.39 -14.99 3.76
C VAL A 237 0.37 -15.76 2.69
N ALA A 238 -0.04 -16.98 2.34
CA ALA A 238 0.65 -17.75 1.30
C ALA A 238 0.45 -17.10 -0.07
N ASP A 239 -0.75 -16.60 -0.38
CA ASP A 239 -1.04 -15.85 -1.61
C ASP A 239 -0.23 -14.55 -1.71
N LEU A 240 -0.04 -13.85 -0.58
CA LEU A 240 0.83 -12.67 -0.51
C LEU A 240 2.27 -13.05 -0.87
N VAL A 241 2.79 -14.14 -0.30
CA VAL A 241 4.16 -14.59 -0.57
C VAL A 241 4.29 -15.14 -1.99
N ASP A 242 3.26 -15.73 -2.59
CA ASP A 242 3.25 -16.08 -4.01
C ASP A 242 3.46 -14.85 -4.90
N ASN A 243 2.88 -13.71 -4.54
CA ASN A 243 3.07 -12.45 -5.24
C ASN A 243 4.50 -11.90 -5.05
N ILE A 244 5.06 -12.02 -3.85
CA ILE A 244 6.47 -11.70 -3.56
C ILE A 244 7.39 -12.58 -4.41
N ASP A 245 7.19 -13.91 -4.40
CA ASP A 245 8.00 -14.88 -5.16
C ASP A 245 7.96 -14.57 -6.66
N TYR A 246 6.78 -14.22 -7.20
CA TYR A 246 6.65 -13.82 -8.59
C TYR A 246 7.53 -12.62 -8.93
N MET A 247 7.43 -11.54 -8.13
CA MET A 247 8.21 -10.33 -8.38
C MET A 247 9.71 -10.54 -8.14
N VAL A 248 10.09 -11.27 -7.09
CA VAL A 248 11.50 -11.62 -6.84
C VAL A 248 12.10 -12.40 -8.02
N ASN A 249 11.35 -13.34 -8.60
CA ASN A 249 11.81 -14.09 -9.76
C ASN A 249 11.90 -13.24 -11.03
N LEU A 250 11.04 -12.24 -11.18
CA LEU A 250 10.99 -11.39 -12.38
C LEU A 250 12.04 -10.26 -12.32
N ILE A 251 12.11 -9.53 -11.21
CA ILE A 251 12.90 -8.30 -11.12
C ILE A 251 14.10 -8.37 -10.16
N GLY A 252 14.18 -9.40 -9.32
CA GLY A 252 15.24 -9.56 -8.31
C GLY A 252 14.81 -9.15 -6.90
N LEU A 253 15.44 -9.79 -5.91
CA LEU A 253 15.12 -9.61 -4.50
C LEU A 253 15.27 -8.14 -4.03
N GLU A 254 16.28 -7.46 -4.54
CA GLU A 254 16.62 -6.07 -4.20
C GLU A 254 15.57 -5.04 -4.60
N HIS A 255 14.60 -5.44 -5.41
CA HIS A 255 13.53 -4.58 -5.92
C HIS A 255 12.15 -4.87 -5.29
N VAL A 256 12.07 -5.77 -4.31
CA VAL A 256 10.81 -6.20 -3.70
C VAL A 256 10.81 -5.92 -2.20
N GLY A 257 9.67 -5.55 -1.66
CA GLY A 257 9.43 -5.36 -0.24
C GLY A 257 8.01 -5.76 0.15
N ILE A 258 7.61 -5.40 1.37
CA ILE A 258 6.34 -5.82 1.99
C ILE A 258 5.57 -4.61 2.52
N SER A 259 4.27 -4.55 2.23
CA SER A 259 3.33 -3.54 2.74
C SER A 259 2.04 -4.20 3.20
N SER A 260 1.43 -3.66 4.24
CA SER A 260 0.14 -4.16 4.75
C SER A 260 -1.06 -3.37 4.25
N ASP A 261 -0.90 -2.07 4.07
CA ASP A 261 -2.00 -1.12 3.84
C ASP A 261 -3.08 -1.17 4.95
N PHE A 262 -2.68 -1.48 6.19
CA PHE A 262 -3.59 -1.45 7.33
C PHE A 262 -4.21 -0.06 7.49
N ASP A 263 -5.47 -0.02 7.93
CA ASP A 263 -6.34 1.17 7.97
C ASP A 263 -6.71 1.76 6.59
N GLY A 264 -5.97 1.45 5.50
CA GLY A 264 -6.33 1.78 4.11
C GLY A 264 -7.26 0.76 3.45
N GLY A 265 -7.50 -0.36 4.10
CA GLY A 265 -8.34 -1.46 3.60
C GLY A 265 -7.56 -2.74 3.31
N GLY A 266 -6.27 -2.75 3.56
CA GLY A 266 -5.42 -3.93 3.46
C GLY A 266 -5.60 -4.91 4.61
N GLY A 267 -5.08 -6.09 4.39
CA GLY A 267 -5.15 -7.27 5.25
C GLY A 267 -5.51 -8.51 4.45
N VAL A 268 -4.92 -9.63 4.83
CA VAL A 268 -5.21 -10.96 4.30
C VAL A 268 -5.39 -11.92 5.46
N SER A 269 -6.02 -13.07 5.23
CA SER A 269 -6.16 -14.09 6.28
C SER A 269 -4.80 -14.50 6.84
N GLY A 270 -4.63 -14.39 8.15
CA GLY A 270 -3.38 -14.62 8.86
C GLY A 270 -2.46 -13.40 8.95
N TRP A 271 -2.82 -12.27 8.36
CA TRP A 271 -2.18 -10.97 8.56
C TRP A 271 -3.19 -9.82 8.42
N ASN A 272 -4.09 -9.71 9.40
CA ASN A 272 -5.15 -8.70 9.44
C ASN A 272 -4.75 -7.46 10.25
N ASP A 273 -3.73 -7.59 11.10
CA ASP A 273 -3.20 -6.51 11.91
C ASP A 273 -1.70 -6.70 12.23
N ALA A 274 -1.12 -5.71 12.90
CA ALA A 274 0.29 -5.71 13.25
C ALA A 274 0.71 -6.83 14.22
N ALA A 275 -0.22 -7.43 14.97
CA ALA A 275 0.08 -8.53 15.88
C ALA A 275 0.37 -9.83 15.12
N GLU A 276 -0.18 -9.98 13.93
CA GLU A 276 0.00 -11.15 13.05
C GLU A 276 1.20 -11.06 12.11
N THR A 277 1.97 -9.97 12.13
CA THR A 277 3.10 -9.70 11.21
C THR A 277 4.12 -10.84 11.14
N PHE A 278 4.31 -11.59 12.24
CA PHE A 278 5.23 -12.72 12.26
C PHE A 278 4.82 -13.86 11.30
N ASN A 279 3.53 -13.99 10.95
CA ASN A 279 3.06 -15.03 10.03
C ASN A 279 3.64 -14.86 8.62
N VAL A 280 3.85 -13.63 8.16
CA VAL A 280 4.52 -13.35 6.87
C VAL A 280 5.98 -13.81 6.93
N THR A 281 6.70 -13.45 7.98
CA THR A 281 8.08 -13.93 8.20
C THR A 281 8.15 -15.44 8.24
N LEU A 282 7.22 -16.09 8.94
CA LEU A 282 7.16 -17.55 9.02
C LEU A 282 6.96 -18.20 7.65
N GLU A 283 6.08 -17.63 6.80
CA GLU A 283 5.86 -18.15 5.45
C GLU A 283 7.10 -17.95 4.57
N LEU A 284 7.78 -16.82 4.64
CA LEU A 284 9.04 -16.60 3.93
C LEU A 284 10.11 -17.62 4.34
N VAL A 285 10.24 -17.94 5.65
CA VAL A 285 11.14 -18.99 6.13
C VAL A 285 10.74 -20.36 5.58
N ARG A 286 9.44 -20.69 5.50
CA ARG A 286 8.96 -21.95 4.90
C ARG A 286 9.30 -22.07 3.42
N ARG A 287 9.35 -20.93 2.69
CA ARG A 287 9.75 -20.84 1.29
C ARG A 287 11.26 -20.91 1.09
N GLY A 288 12.05 -20.86 2.17
CA GLY A 288 13.50 -20.99 2.14
C GLY A 288 14.27 -19.68 2.03
N TYR A 289 13.63 -18.53 2.23
CA TYR A 289 14.33 -17.25 2.36
C TYR A 289 15.24 -17.26 3.59
N SER A 290 16.47 -16.80 3.43
CA SER A 290 17.42 -16.58 4.52
C SER A 290 17.04 -15.37 5.37
N GLU A 291 17.63 -15.24 6.56
CA GLU A 291 17.41 -14.09 7.46
C GLU A 291 17.79 -12.77 6.77
N ASP A 292 18.90 -12.76 6.02
CA ASP A 292 19.34 -11.56 5.28
C ASP A 292 18.33 -11.17 4.19
N GLU A 293 17.82 -12.12 3.40
CA GLU A 293 16.81 -11.89 2.36
C GLU A 293 15.49 -11.39 2.96
N ILE A 294 15.05 -11.97 4.08
CA ILE A 294 13.86 -11.49 4.81
C ILE A 294 14.09 -10.06 5.32
N GLY A 295 15.29 -9.76 5.82
CA GLY A 295 15.65 -8.40 6.23
C GLY A 295 15.61 -7.39 5.07
N MET A 296 16.02 -7.79 3.86
CA MET A 296 15.90 -6.98 2.65
C MET A 296 14.43 -6.70 2.30
N LEU A 297 13.58 -7.73 2.30
CA LEU A 297 12.14 -7.61 1.99
C LEU A 297 11.40 -6.72 3.00
N TRP A 298 11.66 -6.83 4.30
CA TRP A 298 10.97 -6.05 5.33
C TRP A 298 11.36 -4.58 5.34
N SER A 299 12.61 -4.23 5.13
CA SER A 299 13.04 -2.83 5.22
C SER A 299 14.30 -2.49 4.42
N GLY A 300 15.22 -3.45 4.25
CA GLY A 300 16.53 -3.18 3.68
C GLY A 300 16.47 -2.50 2.31
N ASN A 301 15.62 -2.99 1.43
CA ASN A 301 15.47 -2.47 0.08
C ASN A 301 14.87 -1.06 0.06
N LEU A 302 13.84 -0.79 0.89
CA LEU A 302 13.25 0.54 1.00
C LEU A 302 14.24 1.56 1.58
N LEU A 303 14.99 1.17 2.62
CA LEU A 303 15.99 2.06 3.23
C LEU A 303 17.14 2.38 2.28
N ARG A 304 17.54 1.42 1.42
CA ARG A 304 18.50 1.67 0.33
C ARG A 304 17.99 2.79 -0.60
N VAL A 305 16.75 2.69 -1.05
CA VAL A 305 16.16 3.74 -1.92
C VAL A 305 16.11 5.09 -1.21
N LEU A 306 15.72 5.13 0.07
CA LEU A 306 15.73 6.36 0.86
C LEU A 306 17.14 6.99 0.91
N ASP A 307 18.17 6.17 1.17
CA ASP A 307 19.56 6.64 1.23
C ASP A 307 20.01 7.23 -0.12
N GLU A 308 19.71 6.57 -1.24
CA GLU A 308 20.05 7.03 -2.59
C GLU A 308 19.31 8.33 -2.96
N VAL A 309 18.03 8.46 -2.62
CA VAL A 309 17.23 9.67 -2.85
C VAL A 309 17.77 10.85 -2.03
N GLN A 310 18.13 10.63 -0.77
CA GLN A 310 18.69 11.68 0.09
C GLN A 310 20.12 12.07 -0.32
N ALA A 311 20.93 11.13 -0.79
CA ALA A 311 22.26 11.41 -1.33
C ALA A 311 22.17 12.29 -2.59
N LEU A 312 21.27 11.96 -3.52
CA LEU A 312 21.01 12.78 -4.70
C LEU A 312 20.53 14.19 -4.32
N ALA A 313 19.62 14.30 -3.36
CA ALA A 313 19.13 15.60 -2.91
C ALA A 313 20.26 16.47 -2.36
N ALA A 314 21.16 15.89 -1.57
CA ALA A 314 22.35 16.61 -1.07
C ALA A 314 23.28 17.09 -2.19
N GLU A 315 23.47 16.28 -3.22
CA GLU A 315 24.25 16.66 -4.42
C GLU A 315 23.61 17.83 -5.17
N ILE A 316 22.30 17.79 -5.42
CA ILE A 316 21.56 18.84 -6.13
C ILE A 316 21.63 20.14 -5.34
N GLN A 317 21.43 20.11 -4.03
CA GLN A 317 21.46 21.29 -3.17
C GLN A 317 22.88 21.87 -3.03
N ALA A 318 23.93 21.06 -3.12
CA ALA A 318 25.32 21.53 -3.08
C ALA A 318 25.80 22.11 -4.42
N GLY A 319 25.20 21.69 -5.52
CA GLY A 319 25.56 22.13 -6.88
C GLY A 319 24.78 23.34 -7.42
N GLY A 320 23.75 23.77 -6.72
CA GLY A 320 22.92 24.96 -7.02
C GLY A 320 23.35 26.12 -6.18
#